data_97d617684ee67c2e07d59dbf4fd27ba2
#
_entry.id   97d617684ee67c2e07d59dbf4fd27ba2
#
_cell.length_a   1.000
_cell.length_b   1.000
_cell.length_c   1.000
_cell.angle_alpha   90.00
_cell.angle_beta   90.00
_cell.angle_gamma   90.00
#
_symmetry.space_group_name_H-M   'P 1'
#
loop_
_entity.id
_entity.type
_entity.pdbx_description
1 polymer ?
#
loop_
_entity_poly.entity_id
_entity_poly.type
_entity_poly.pdbx_seq_one_letter_code
_entity_poly.pdbx_strand_id
1 'polypeptide(L)'
;MNIDKEILNMENMVNIYLFGKQYSVPDDLTIMRAMEYAGYQLVRGCGCRNGFCGACATIYRIKGDRELKTCLACQTKVEDNMYVATLPFFPLVKQVYDIEKIKPTEQIMMQLYPEIYSCVGCNACTKSCTQGLNVMQYIAYAQRGEFDKCAEESFDCVMCGVCSSRCPAGISHPQVAMLARRLNGKYLAPKSEHLENRVKEIKDGTFTELIENLMGKPIEEIEELYNNRSEEHTSELQSPWHRVM
;
A
#
# COMPACT_ATOMS: atom_id res chain seq x y z
N MET A 1 3.52 31.60 -1.78
CA MET A 1 3.41 31.38 -3.24
C MET A 1 1.93 31.32 -3.55
N ASN A 2 1.36 32.44 -3.98
CA ASN A 2 -0.05 32.51 -4.39
C ASN A 2 -0.17 31.79 -5.71
N ILE A 3 -0.72 30.59 -5.68
CA ILE A 3 -1.17 29.91 -6.88
C ILE A 3 -2.53 30.52 -7.20
N ASP A 4 -2.59 31.09 -8.38
CA ASP A 4 -3.71 31.88 -8.90
C ASP A 4 -5.05 31.16 -8.69
N LYS A 5 -5.88 31.76 -7.85
CA LYS A 5 -7.27 31.38 -7.61
C LYS A 5 -8.20 31.66 -8.81
N GLU A 6 -7.64 32.09 -9.95
CA GLU A 6 -8.42 32.61 -11.07
C GLU A 6 -8.62 31.71 -12.28
N ILE A 7 -8.21 30.41 -12.23
CA ILE A 7 -8.39 29.50 -13.37
C ILE A 7 -9.17 28.23 -12.98
N LEU A 8 -9.98 28.26 -11.94
CA LEU A 8 -10.98 27.23 -11.73
C LEU A 8 -12.31 27.79 -12.25
N ASN A 9 -12.72 27.33 -13.43
CA ASN A 9 -14.05 27.55 -13.98
C ASN A 9 -15.09 27.25 -12.89
N MET A 10 -15.69 28.29 -12.31
CA MET A 10 -16.68 28.19 -11.23
C MET A 10 -18.07 27.75 -11.74
N GLU A 11 -18.18 27.12 -12.90
CA GLU A 11 -19.47 26.89 -13.54
C GLU A 11 -20.25 25.68 -13.02
N ASN A 12 -19.58 24.67 -12.38
CA ASN A 12 -20.31 23.51 -11.87
C ASN A 12 -19.83 23.12 -10.47
N MET A 13 -20.52 23.61 -9.45
CA MET A 13 -20.26 23.21 -8.06
C MET A 13 -21.26 22.13 -7.63
N VAL A 14 -20.76 21.09 -6.98
CA VAL A 14 -21.55 20.00 -6.41
C VAL A 14 -21.45 19.99 -4.89
N ASN A 15 -22.52 19.57 -4.24
CA ASN A 15 -22.55 19.40 -2.79
C ASN A 15 -22.17 17.98 -2.41
N ILE A 16 -21.12 17.82 -1.64
CA ILE A 16 -20.69 16.53 -1.11
C ILE A 16 -20.64 16.55 0.41
N TYR A 17 -20.73 15.38 1.01
CA TYR A 17 -20.66 15.21 2.45
C TYR A 17 -19.39 14.43 2.82
N LEU A 18 -18.42 15.13 3.40
CA LEU A 18 -17.18 14.54 3.90
C LEU A 18 -17.27 14.36 5.42
N PHE A 19 -17.21 13.13 5.89
CA PHE A 19 -17.30 12.81 7.33
C PHE A 19 -18.52 13.43 8.02
N GLY A 20 -19.66 13.50 7.33
CA GLY A 20 -20.89 14.06 7.83
C GLY A 20 -21.03 15.58 7.74
N LYS A 21 -20.02 16.30 7.24
CA LYS A 21 -20.07 17.74 6.97
C LYS A 21 -20.26 17.99 5.47
N GLN A 22 -21.14 18.94 5.14
CA GLN A 22 -21.39 19.34 3.76
C GLN A 22 -20.32 20.35 3.28
N TYR A 23 -19.88 20.16 2.04
CA TYR A 23 -18.96 21.04 1.33
C TYR A 23 -19.47 21.24 -0.10
N SER A 24 -19.27 22.44 -0.65
CA SER A 24 -19.46 22.73 -2.05
C SER A 24 -18.09 22.71 -2.73
N VAL A 25 -17.94 21.88 -3.74
CA VAL A 25 -16.67 21.63 -4.44
C VAL A 25 -16.88 21.58 -5.95
N PRO A 26 -15.89 21.91 -6.80
CA PRO A 26 -15.95 21.71 -8.24
C PRO A 26 -16.22 20.25 -8.62
N ASP A 27 -17.06 20.01 -9.61
CA ASP A 27 -17.51 18.68 -10.05
C ASP A 27 -16.44 17.90 -10.83
N ASP A 28 -15.41 18.57 -11.31
CA ASP A 28 -14.30 17.99 -12.04
C ASP A 28 -13.26 17.30 -11.11
N LEU A 29 -13.33 17.58 -9.80
CA LEU A 29 -12.39 17.05 -8.83
C LEU A 29 -12.62 15.56 -8.54
N THR A 30 -11.53 14.85 -8.25
CA THR A 30 -11.61 13.54 -7.61
C THR A 30 -11.94 13.70 -6.13
N ILE A 31 -12.48 12.66 -5.49
CA ILE A 31 -12.79 12.65 -4.06
C ILE A 31 -11.58 13.11 -3.22
N MET A 32 -10.37 12.64 -3.55
CA MET A 32 -9.14 13.04 -2.86
C MET A 32 -8.84 14.53 -3.01
N ARG A 33 -8.95 15.07 -4.21
CA ARG A 33 -8.76 16.51 -4.46
C ARG A 33 -9.85 17.36 -3.83
N ALA A 34 -11.10 16.87 -3.83
CA ALA A 34 -12.20 17.52 -3.15
C ALA A 34 -11.99 17.59 -1.63
N MET A 35 -11.42 16.56 -1.01
CA MET A 35 -11.01 16.61 0.38
C MET A 35 -9.93 17.70 0.61
N GLU A 36 -8.92 17.77 -0.23
CA GLU A 36 -7.87 18.79 -0.13
C GLU A 36 -8.43 20.20 -0.36
N TYR A 37 -9.35 20.35 -1.32
CA TYR A 37 -10.07 21.61 -1.58
C TYR A 37 -10.89 22.04 -0.36
N ALA A 38 -11.53 21.11 0.33
CA ALA A 38 -12.27 21.35 1.56
C ALA A 38 -11.37 21.63 2.79
N GLY A 39 -10.04 21.63 2.61
CA GLY A 39 -9.06 21.97 3.65
C GLY A 39 -8.52 20.78 4.46
N TYR A 40 -8.82 19.54 4.06
CA TYR A 40 -8.25 18.37 4.73
C TYR A 40 -6.80 18.16 4.30
N GLN A 41 -5.93 17.94 5.28
CA GLN A 41 -4.54 17.53 5.04
C GLN A 41 -4.47 16.00 5.02
N LEU A 42 -4.16 15.43 3.87
CA LEU A 42 -4.06 13.99 3.69
C LEU A 42 -2.65 13.49 4.10
N VAL A 43 -2.44 13.34 5.40
CA VAL A 43 -1.20 12.76 5.96
C VAL A 43 -1.17 11.24 5.83
N ARG A 44 -2.37 10.61 5.79
CA ARG A 44 -2.57 9.17 5.61
C ARG A 44 -3.66 8.91 4.59
N GLY A 45 -3.74 7.69 4.08
CA GLY A 45 -4.73 7.34 3.06
C GLY A 45 -4.45 7.96 1.70
N CYS A 46 -3.23 8.40 1.46
CA CYS A 46 -2.74 8.83 0.15
C CYS A 46 -1.34 8.29 -0.10
N GLY A 47 -1.10 7.82 -1.31
CA GLY A 47 0.20 7.31 -1.73
C GLY A 47 0.50 7.80 -3.15
N CYS A 48 0.40 6.90 -4.14
CA CYS A 48 0.73 7.23 -5.54
C CYS A 48 -0.16 8.31 -6.18
N ARG A 49 -1.36 8.56 -5.66
CA ARG A 49 -2.37 9.48 -6.20
C ARG A 49 -2.83 9.18 -7.63
N ASN A 50 -2.44 8.02 -8.16
CA ASN A 50 -2.65 7.63 -9.56
C ASN A 50 -3.27 6.23 -9.72
N GLY A 51 -4.07 5.79 -8.75
CA GLY A 51 -4.86 4.56 -8.82
C GLY A 51 -4.09 3.26 -8.59
N PHE A 52 -2.79 3.30 -8.36
CA PHE A 52 -1.96 2.11 -8.28
C PHE A 52 -1.88 1.49 -6.87
N CYS A 53 -1.60 2.30 -5.84
CA CYS A 53 -1.25 1.74 -4.52
C CYS A 53 -2.44 1.31 -3.65
N GLY A 54 -3.68 1.72 -3.96
CA GLY A 54 -4.87 1.40 -3.18
C GLY A 54 -4.97 2.10 -1.81
N ALA A 55 -3.98 2.88 -1.39
CA ALA A 55 -3.95 3.53 -0.07
C ALA A 55 -5.12 4.50 0.16
N CYS A 56 -5.69 5.04 -0.91
CA CYS A 56 -6.83 5.96 -0.88
C CYS A 56 -8.19 5.27 -1.00
N ALA A 57 -8.26 3.98 -0.72
CA ALA A 57 -9.53 3.25 -0.72
C ALA A 57 -10.54 3.93 0.20
N THR A 58 -11.73 4.17 -0.33
CA THR A 58 -12.78 5.00 0.28
C THR A 58 -14.14 4.37 0.02
N ILE A 59 -15.09 4.63 0.89
CA ILE A 59 -16.47 4.22 0.74
C ILE A 59 -17.30 5.45 0.43
N TYR A 60 -18.21 5.32 -0.52
CA TYR A 60 -19.19 6.37 -0.78
C TYR A 60 -20.58 5.81 -1.11
N ARG A 61 -21.56 6.68 -1.01
CA ARG A 61 -22.91 6.47 -1.55
C ARG A 61 -23.47 7.79 -2.04
N ILE A 62 -24.40 7.74 -2.96
CA ILE A 62 -25.16 8.91 -3.40
C ILE A 62 -26.49 8.96 -2.62
N LYS A 63 -26.99 10.16 -2.35
CA LYS A 63 -28.27 10.35 -1.67
C LYS A 63 -29.39 9.66 -2.44
N GLY A 64 -30.16 8.83 -1.74
CA GLY A 64 -31.22 8.01 -2.34
C GLY A 64 -30.78 6.60 -2.75
N ASP A 65 -29.50 6.37 -2.95
CA ASP A 65 -28.95 5.03 -3.17
C ASP A 65 -28.73 4.34 -1.81
N ARG A 66 -29.05 3.06 -1.74
CA ARG A 66 -28.81 2.23 -0.55
C ARG A 66 -27.50 1.45 -0.63
N GLU A 67 -26.88 1.42 -1.80
CA GLU A 67 -25.65 0.71 -2.05
C GLU A 67 -24.45 1.51 -1.55
N LEU A 68 -23.58 0.86 -0.75
CA LEU A 68 -22.26 1.39 -0.41
C LEU A 68 -21.26 0.92 -1.45
N LYS A 69 -20.66 1.86 -2.15
CA LYS A 69 -19.65 1.61 -3.18
C LYS A 69 -18.25 1.83 -2.60
N THR A 70 -17.33 0.96 -2.96
CA THR A 70 -15.90 1.16 -2.66
C THR A 70 -15.20 1.72 -3.89
N CYS A 71 -14.28 2.64 -3.67
CA CYS A 71 -13.54 3.27 -4.76
C CYS A 71 -12.13 3.69 -4.32
N LEU A 72 -11.33 4.10 -5.29
CA LEU A 72 -10.07 4.79 -5.05
C LEU A 72 -10.32 6.30 -5.13
N ALA A 73 -10.20 7.00 -4.01
CA ALA A 73 -10.49 8.43 -3.92
C ALA A 73 -9.66 9.30 -4.88
N CYS A 74 -8.49 8.83 -5.31
CA CYS A 74 -7.65 9.54 -6.28
C CYS A 74 -8.11 9.37 -7.74
N GLN A 75 -9.06 8.46 -8.02
CA GLN A 75 -9.54 8.18 -9.38
C GLN A 75 -11.02 8.51 -9.54
N THR A 76 -11.80 8.42 -8.49
CA THR A 76 -13.25 8.61 -8.54
C THR A 76 -13.60 10.08 -8.44
N LYS A 77 -14.32 10.62 -9.42
CA LYS A 77 -14.83 11.99 -9.40
C LYS A 77 -15.96 12.13 -8.38
N VAL A 78 -16.11 13.34 -7.88
CA VAL A 78 -17.24 13.70 -7.02
C VAL A 78 -18.53 13.82 -7.83
N GLU A 79 -19.64 13.47 -7.21
CA GLU A 79 -20.98 13.62 -7.74
C GLU A 79 -21.86 14.37 -6.74
N ASP A 80 -22.89 15.07 -7.22
CA ASP A 80 -23.77 15.83 -6.33
C ASP A 80 -24.45 14.91 -5.31
N ASN A 81 -24.55 15.40 -4.09
CA ASN A 81 -25.10 14.65 -2.96
C ASN A 81 -24.35 13.33 -2.65
N MET A 82 -23.07 13.24 -2.96
CA MET A 82 -22.21 12.13 -2.59
C MET A 82 -21.83 12.19 -1.11
N TYR A 83 -22.05 11.12 -0.38
CA TYR A 83 -21.62 10.91 1.00
C TYR A 83 -20.34 10.08 1.00
N VAL A 84 -19.26 10.66 1.46
CA VAL A 84 -17.95 10.03 1.48
C VAL A 84 -17.50 9.76 2.92
N ALA A 85 -17.06 8.53 3.17
CA ALA A 85 -16.37 8.17 4.38
C ALA A 85 -15.08 7.44 3.99
N THR A 86 -13.95 7.88 4.52
CA THR A 86 -12.75 7.03 4.45
C THR A 86 -13.09 5.73 5.14
N LEU A 87 -12.54 4.65 4.62
CA LEU A 87 -12.54 3.41 5.36
C LEU A 87 -12.01 3.75 6.75
N PRO A 88 -12.81 3.55 7.81
CA PRO A 88 -12.28 3.77 9.14
C PRO A 88 -10.99 2.96 9.18
N PHE A 89 -9.92 3.55 9.68
CA PHE A 89 -8.80 2.80 10.18
C PHE A 89 -9.41 1.95 11.31
N PHE A 90 -9.96 0.82 10.93
CA PHE A 90 -10.16 -0.22 11.92
C PHE A 90 -8.80 -0.42 12.52
N PRO A 91 -8.68 -0.38 13.85
CA PRO A 91 -7.49 -0.89 14.47
C PRO A 91 -7.40 -2.35 14.01
N LEU A 92 -6.73 -2.54 12.86
CA LEU A 92 -6.30 -3.86 12.45
C LEU A 92 -5.53 -4.37 13.64
N VAL A 93 -6.00 -5.43 14.25
CA VAL A 93 -5.33 -6.02 15.40
C VAL A 93 -3.93 -6.39 14.94
N LYS A 94 -3.00 -5.52 15.25
CA LYS A 94 -1.59 -5.73 14.98
C LYS A 94 -0.97 -6.33 16.22
N GLN A 95 -0.71 -7.63 16.15
CA GLN A 95 -0.02 -8.31 17.22
C GLN A 95 1.43 -7.87 17.33
N VAL A 96 1.92 -7.78 18.56
CA VAL A 96 3.32 -7.52 18.85
C VAL A 96 4.03 -8.85 19.02
N TYR A 97 5.06 -9.08 18.23
CA TYR A 97 5.86 -10.29 18.27
C TYR A 97 7.32 -9.98 17.96
N ASP A 98 8.19 -10.80 18.48
CA ASP A 98 9.63 -10.81 18.14
C ASP A 98 9.87 -11.92 17.11
N ILE A 99 10.24 -11.53 15.90
CA ILE A 99 10.48 -12.46 14.80
C ILE A 99 11.60 -13.46 15.09
N GLU A 100 12.53 -13.14 16.00
CA GLU A 100 13.62 -14.00 16.41
C GLU A 100 13.15 -15.17 17.31
N LYS A 101 12.04 -14.96 18.02
CA LYS A 101 11.52 -15.91 19.00
C LYS A 101 10.41 -16.81 18.47
N ILE A 102 9.85 -16.48 17.30
CA ILE A 102 8.77 -17.26 16.68
C ILE A 102 9.30 -18.10 15.52
N LYS A 103 8.63 -19.21 15.23
CA LYS A 103 8.96 -20.11 14.12
C LYS A 103 7.76 -20.28 13.19
N PRO A 104 7.97 -20.65 11.92
CA PRO A 104 6.90 -20.82 10.94
C PRO A 104 6.14 -22.14 11.17
N THR A 105 5.32 -22.17 12.20
CA THR A 105 4.44 -23.29 12.54
C THR A 105 2.98 -22.83 12.45
N GLU A 106 2.04 -23.75 12.15
CA GLU A 106 0.61 -23.43 12.10
C GLU A 106 0.11 -22.88 13.45
N GLN A 107 0.67 -23.35 14.57
CA GLN A 107 0.31 -22.86 15.91
C GLN A 107 0.59 -21.37 16.09
N ILE A 108 1.57 -20.79 15.39
CA ILE A 108 1.87 -19.35 15.52
C ILE A 108 0.73 -18.49 15.00
N MET A 109 0.02 -18.93 13.96
CA MET A 109 -1.16 -18.23 13.49
C MET A 109 -2.31 -18.33 14.48
N MET A 110 -2.50 -19.48 15.12
CA MET A 110 -3.51 -19.64 16.17
C MET A 110 -3.24 -18.79 17.41
N GLN A 111 -1.97 -18.59 17.75
CA GLN A 111 -1.57 -17.76 18.91
C GLN A 111 -1.70 -16.27 18.62
N LEU A 112 -1.31 -15.79 17.43
CA LEU A 112 -1.24 -14.38 17.12
C LEU A 112 -2.51 -13.85 16.42
N TYR A 113 -3.16 -14.67 15.59
CA TYR A 113 -4.32 -14.28 14.79
C TYR A 113 -5.38 -15.37 14.79
N PRO A 114 -5.92 -15.77 15.96
CA PRO A 114 -6.91 -16.86 16.07
C PRO A 114 -8.18 -16.60 15.27
N GLU A 115 -8.51 -15.35 14.98
CA GLU A 115 -9.69 -14.95 14.21
C GLU A 115 -9.70 -15.52 12.77
N ILE A 116 -8.55 -15.92 12.20
CA ILE A 116 -8.52 -16.53 10.85
C ILE A 116 -9.31 -17.84 10.81
N TYR A 117 -9.36 -18.56 11.92
CA TYR A 117 -10.10 -19.84 12.02
C TYR A 117 -11.62 -19.67 12.11
N SER A 118 -12.09 -18.42 12.30
CA SER A 118 -13.51 -18.06 12.24
C SER A 118 -13.98 -17.67 10.84
N CYS A 119 -13.15 -17.88 9.81
CA CYS A 119 -13.49 -17.56 8.43
C CYS A 119 -14.68 -18.40 7.95
N VAL A 120 -15.75 -17.73 7.52
CA VAL A 120 -16.97 -18.37 7.00
C VAL A 120 -16.95 -18.59 5.48
N GLY A 121 -15.84 -18.33 4.79
CA GLY A 121 -15.69 -18.55 3.35
C GLY A 121 -16.55 -17.64 2.46
N CYS A 122 -17.02 -16.49 2.94
CA CYS A 122 -17.94 -15.61 2.19
C CYS A 122 -17.30 -14.89 0.99
N ASN A 123 -16.00 -14.92 0.84
CA ASN A 123 -15.22 -14.30 -0.23
C ASN A 123 -15.36 -12.78 -0.38
N ALA A 124 -15.94 -12.09 0.61
CA ALA A 124 -16.08 -10.63 0.59
C ALA A 124 -14.72 -9.91 0.53
N CYS A 125 -13.71 -10.48 1.19
CA CYS A 125 -12.35 -9.93 1.22
C CYS A 125 -11.68 -9.94 -0.16
N THR A 126 -11.75 -11.04 -0.91
CA THR A 126 -11.21 -11.13 -2.28
C THR A 126 -11.93 -10.18 -3.23
N LYS A 127 -13.28 -10.17 -3.17
CA LYS A 127 -14.10 -9.29 -4.03
C LYS A 127 -13.86 -7.80 -3.80
N SER A 128 -13.41 -7.42 -2.60
CA SER A 128 -13.15 -6.03 -2.25
C SER A 128 -11.66 -5.64 -2.35
N CYS A 129 -10.79 -6.54 -2.74
CA CYS A 129 -9.37 -6.24 -2.84
C CYS A 129 -9.07 -5.26 -3.96
N THR A 130 -8.41 -4.13 -3.63
CA THR A 130 -8.04 -3.09 -4.59
C THR A 130 -6.91 -3.50 -5.53
N GLN A 131 -6.15 -4.54 -5.15
CA GLN A 131 -5.04 -5.09 -5.93
C GLN A 131 -5.41 -6.39 -6.66
N GLY A 132 -6.69 -6.81 -6.59
CA GLY A 132 -7.14 -8.03 -7.24
C GLY A 132 -6.61 -9.33 -6.63
N LEU A 133 -6.07 -9.29 -5.41
CA LEU A 133 -5.50 -10.47 -4.76
C LEU A 133 -6.58 -11.45 -4.31
N ASN A 134 -6.27 -12.73 -4.33
CA ASN A 134 -7.14 -13.77 -3.80
C ASN A 134 -6.99 -13.87 -2.27
N VAL A 135 -7.57 -12.89 -1.59
CA VAL A 135 -7.41 -12.70 -0.14
C VAL A 135 -7.89 -13.91 0.67
N MET A 136 -9.02 -14.49 0.29
CA MET A 136 -9.54 -15.68 0.97
C MET A 136 -8.57 -16.86 0.85
N GLN A 137 -7.91 -17.01 -0.31
CA GLN A 137 -6.97 -18.08 -0.55
C GLN A 137 -5.71 -17.95 0.33
N TYR A 138 -5.14 -16.74 0.44
CA TYR A 138 -3.96 -16.60 1.30
C TYR A 138 -4.28 -16.76 2.79
N ILE A 139 -5.51 -16.44 3.23
CA ILE A 139 -5.95 -16.79 4.60
C ILE A 139 -6.05 -18.30 4.77
N ALA A 140 -6.58 -19.03 3.78
CA ALA A 140 -6.63 -20.50 3.82
C ALA A 140 -5.21 -21.11 3.87
N TYR A 141 -4.24 -20.54 3.18
CA TYR A 141 -2.83 -20.95 3.31
C TYR A 141 -2.28 -20.67 4.71
N ALA A 142 -2.56 -19.49 5.26
CA ALA A 142 -2.13 -19.14 6.62
C ALA A 142 -2.71 -20.08 7.68
N GLN A 143 -3.99 -20.47 7.55
CA GLN A 143 -4.64 -21.45 8.44
C GLN A 143 -3.94 -22.81 8.46
N ARG A 144 -3.38 -23.23 7.33
CA ARG A 144 -2.68 -24.52 7.18
C ARG A 144 -1.18 -24.43 7.43
N GLY A 145 -0.65 -23.23 7.77
CA GLY A 145 0.79 -23.03 7.97
C GLY A 145 1.61 -23.03 6.67
N GLU A 146 0.97 -22.92 5.51
CA GLU A 146 1.63 -22.84 4.20
C GLU A 146 2.11 -21.39 3.95
N PHE A 147 3.14 -20.97 4.71
CA PHE A 147 3.58 -19.57 4.74
C PHE A 147 4.23 -19.12 3.44
N ASP A 148 4.88 -20.01 2.72
CA ASP A 148 5.45 -19.79 1.40
C ASP A 148 4.37 -19.37 0.39
N LYS A 149 3.32 -20.16 0.26
CA LYS A 149 2.19 -19.88 -0.62
C LYS A 149 1.39 -18.65 -0.17
N CYS A 150 1.23 -18.48 1.15
CA CYS A 150 0.58 -17.29 1.70
C CYS A 150 1.38 -16.02 1.38
N ALA A 151 2.70 -16.09 1.47
CA ALA A 151 3.60 -14.98 1.16
C ALA A 151 3.56 -14.61 -0.32
N GLU A 152 3.58 -15.60 -1.21
CA GLU A 152 3.50 -15.41 -2.65
C GLU A 152 2.16 -14.78 -3.05
N GLU A 153 1.02 -15.39 -2.66
CA GLU A 153 -0.33 -14.91 -3.00
C GLU A 153 -0.63 -13.51 -2.45
N SER A 154 0.01 -13.13 -1.35
CA SER A 154 -0.20 -11.82 -0.69
C SER A 154 0.90 -10.80 -0.99
N PHE A 155 1.86 -11.10 -1.88
CA PHE A 155 3.06 -10.26 -2.04
C PHE A 155 2.72 -8.81 -2.39
N ASP A 156 1.81 -8.59 -3.32
CA ASP A 156 1.39 -7.27 -3.79
C ASP A 156 0.40 -6.56 -2.86
N CYS A 157 0.19 -7.07 -1.64
CA CYS A 157 -0.71 -6.45 -0.68
C CYS A 157 -0.17 -5.10 -0.19
N VAL A 158 -0.87 -4.02 -0.52
CA VAL A 158 -0.55 -2.64 -0.10
C VAL A 158 -1.11 -2.28 1.28
N MET A 159 -1.64 -3.24 2.02
CA MET A 159 -2.16 -3.09 3.39
C MET A 159 -3.27 -2.02 3.55
N CYS A 160 -4.09 -1.79 2.54
CA CYS A 160 -5.16 -0.78 2.57
C CYS A 160 -6.29 -1.08 3.57
N GLY A 161 -6.45 -2.32 4.06
CA GLY A 161 -7.42 -2.72 5.08
C GLY A 161 -8.86 -2.95 4.59
N VAL A 162 -9.17 -2.75 3.29
CA VAL A 162 -10.53 -2.91 2.74
C VAL A 162 -11.08 -4.31 3.00
N CYS A 163 -10.27 -5.33 2.81
CA CYS A 163 -10.67 -6.72 3.07
C CYS A 163 -11.07 -6.96 4.53
N SER A 164 -10.35 -6.37 5.48
CA SER A 164 -10.65 -6.48 6.91
C SER A 164 -11.93 -5.75 7.28
N SER A 165 -12.18 -4.57 6.71
CA SER A 165 -13.40 -3.80 6.95
C SER A 165 -14.66 -4.50 6.46
N ARG A 166 -14.53 -5.41 5.50
CA ARG A 166 -15.63 -6.19 4.92
C ARG A 166 -15.79 -7.57 5.53
N CYS A 167 -14.91 -7.94 6.44
CA CYS A 167 -14.91 -9.28 7.03
C CYS A 167 -15.89 -9.40 8.19
N PRO A 168 -16.92 -10.28 8.12
CA PRO A 168 -17.84 -10.49 9.22
C PRO A 168 -17.19 -11.18 10.43
N ALA A 169 -16.06 -11.87 10.22
CA ALA A 169 -15.29 -12.53 11.28
C ALA A 169 -14.19 -11.63 11.89
N GLY A 170 -14.06 -10.36 11.45
CA GLY A 170 -13.10 -9.41 12.00
C GLY A 170 -11.64 -9.75 11.73
N ILE A 171 -11.34 -10.52 10.69
CA ILE A 171 -9.99 -10.97 10.36
C ILE A 171 -9.11 -9.79 9.92
N SER A 172 -7.92 -9.71 10.49
CA SER A 172 -6.89 -8.72 10.14
C SER A 172 -6.03 -9.19 8.97
N HIS A 173 -6.65 -9.44 7.80
CA HIS A 173 -6.02 -10.04 6.62
C HIS A 173 -4.63 -9.46 6.27
N PRO A 174 -4.42 -8.12 6.19
CA PRO A 174 -3.13 -7.57 5.84
C PRO A 174 -2.04 -7.88 6.87
N GLN A 175 -2.40 -7.96 8.16
CA GLN A 175 -1.44 -8.27 9.22
C GLN A 175 -1.05 -9.75 9.21
N VAL A 176 -1.99 -10.64 8.94
CA VAL A 176 -1.74 -12.07 8.72
C VAL A 176 -0.80 -12.27 7.54
N ALA A 177 -1.07 -11.62 6.42
CA ALA A 177 -0.21 -11.65 5.24
C ALA A 177 1.20 -11.13 5.55
N MET A 178 1.32 -10.03 6.30
CA MET A 178 2.61 -9.47 6.70
C MET A 178 3.41 -10.44 7.58
N LEU A 179 2.75 -11.10 8.55
CA LEU A 179 3.41 -12.11 9.38
C LEU A 179 3.89 -13.29 8.52
N ALA A 180 3.06 -13.81 7.63
CA ALA A 180 3.42 -14.91 6.74
C ALA A 180 4.63 -14.56 5.86
N ARG A 181 4.64 -13.36 5.23
CA ARG A 181 5.77 -12.88 4.42
C ARG A 181 7.06 -12.76 5.22
N ARG A 182 6.97 -12.26 6.47
CA ARG A 182 8.13 -12.16 7.35
C ARG A 182 8.68 -13.52 7.77
N LEU A 183 7.80 -14.46 8.10
CA LEU A 183 8.20 -15.83 8.45
C LEU A 183 8.81 -16.54 7.24
N ASN A 184 8.20 -16.39 6.07
CA ASN A 184 8.74 -16.95 4.83
C ASN A 184 10.12 -16.38 4.53
N GLY A 185 10.26 -15.06 4.49
CA GLY A 185 11.53 -14.40 4.14
C GLY A 185 12.67 -14.71 5.12
N LYS A 186 12.35 -14.91 6.40
CA LYS A 186 13.38 -15.21 7.39
C LYS A 186 13.78 -16.69 7.45
N TYR A 187 12.81 -17.61 7.33
CA TYR A 187 13.04 -19.00 7.69
C TYR A 187 12.89 -19.99 6.54
N LEU A 188 12.09 -19.67 5.51
CA LEU A 188 11.71 -20.62 4.45
C LEU A 188 12.32 -20.25 3.09
N ALA A 189 12.33 -18.97 2.75
CA ALA A 189 12.87 -18.52 1.47
C ALA A 189 14.38 -18.78 1.37
N PRO A 190 14.87 -19.17 0.20
CA PRO A 190 16.32 -19.31 -0.02
C PRO A 190 17.01 -17.96 0.20
N LYS A 191 18.20 -18.00 0.75
CA LYS A 191 19.03 -16.80 0.89
C LYS A 191 19.50 -16.34 -0.48
N SER A 192 19.54 -15.03 -0.67
CA SER A 192 20.05 -14.43 -1.91
C SER A 192 21.57 -14.47 -1.92
N GLU A 193 22.16 -15.27 -2.79
CA GLU A 193 23.61 -15.34 -2.99
C GLU A 193 24.19 -13.97 -3.34
N HIS A 194 23.50 -13.21 -4.18
CA HIS A 194 23.91 -11.85 -4.55
C HIS A 194 23.98 -10.92 -3.32
N LEU A 195 23.01 -11.00 -2.41
CA LEU A 195 23.02 -10.20 -1.18
C LEU A 195 24.15 -10.64 -0.24
N GLU A 196 24.37 -11.95 -0.08
CA GLU A 196 25.45 -12.47 0.74
C GLU A 196 26.83 -12.03 0.21
N ASN A 197 27.04 -12.10 -1.11
CA ASN A 197 28.25 -11.61 -1.76
C ASN A 197 28.45 -10.11 -1.54
N ARG A 198 27.39 -9.31 -1.72
CA ARG A 198 27.48 -7.85 -1.50
C ARG A 198 27.80 -7.51 -0.04
N VAL A 199 27.17 -8.19 0.92
CA VAL A 199 27.47 -8.03 2.35
C VAL A 199 28.93 -8.40 2.66
N LYS A 200 29.44 -9.46 2.02
CA LYS A 200 30.85 -9.86 2.16
C LYS A 200 31.78 -8.78 1.62
N GLU A 201 31.55 -8.30 0.40
CA GLU A 201 32.34 -7.22 -0.23
C GLU A 201 32.39 -5.96 0.66
N ILE A 202 31.25 -5.57 1.27
CA ILE A 202 31.19 -4.44 2.20
C ILE A 202 32.03 -4.71 3.46
N LYS A 203 31.93 -5.90 4.04
CA LYS A 203 32.69 -6.27 5.24
C LYS A 203 34.20 -6.36 4.96
N ASP A 204 34.57 -6.83 3.79
CA ASP A 204 35.96 -6.95 3.36
C ASP A 204 36.56 -5.58 2.95
N GLY A 205 35.75 -4.50 2.99
CA GLY A 205 36.20 -3.15 2.68
C GLY A 205 36.41 -2.86 1.20
N THR A 206 35.88 -3.67 0.29
CA THR A 206 36.08 -3.54 -1.17
C THR A 206 35.76 -2.14 -1.69
N PHE A 207 34.82 -1.44 -1.08
CA PHE A 207 34.38 -0.11 -1.51
C PHE A 207 34.98 1.03 -0.67
N THR A 208 35.73 0.74 0.39
CA THR A 208 36.19 1.75 1.36
C THR A 208 37.03 2.81 0.69
N GLU A 209 38.05 2.40 -0.08
CA GLU A 209 38.96 3.33 -0.77
C GLU A 209 38.21 4.23 -1.78
N LEU A 210 37.26 3.66 -2.52
CA LEU A 210 36.46 4.41 -3.49
C LEU A 210 35.54 5.45 -2.79
N ILE A 211 34.95 5.08 -1.66
CA ILE A 211 34.09 5.97 -0.87
C ILE A 211 34.91 7.08 -0.23
N GLU A 212 36.07 6.76 0.38
CA GLU A 212 36.95 7.76 0.98
C GLU A 212 37.49 8.75 -0.07
N ASN A 213 37.87 8.25 -1.26
CA ASN A 213 38.28 9.09 -2.37
C ASN A 213 37.16 10.03 -2.81
N LEU A 214 35.93 9.52 -2.96
CA LEU A 214 34.79 10.33 -3.34
C LEU A 214 34.45 11.40 -2.28
N MET A 215 34.46 11.01 -1.00
CA MET A 215 34.18 11.93 0.11
C MET A 215 35.27 12.99 0.30
N GLY A 216 36.48 12.77 -0.17
CA GLY A 216 37.58 13.72 -0.13
C GLY A 216 37.56 14.76 -1.26
N LYS A 217 36.69 14.62 -2.26
CA LYS A 217 36.61 15.54 -3.40
C LYS A 217 35.84 16.80 -3.08
N PRO A 218 36.18 17.96 -3.70
CA PRO A 218 35.37 19.16 -3.63
C PRO A 218 34.00 18.96 -4.33
N ILE A 219 33.01 19.74 -3.90
CA ILE A 219 31.63 19.61 -4.40
C ILE A 219 31.55 19.78 -5.92
N GLU A 220 32.31 20.71 -6.47
CA GLU A 220 32.35 21.01 -7.91
C GLU A 220 32.79 19.79 -8.73
N GLU A 221 33.78 19.06 -8.24
CA GLU A 221 34.26 17.83 -8.91
C GLU A 221 33.25 16.69 -8.79
N ILE A 222 32.52 16.59 -7.68
CA ILE A 222 31.46 15.60 -7.49
C ILE A 222 30.27 15.90 -8.41
N GLU A 223 29.90 17.18 -8.59
CA GLU A 223 28.86 17.60 -9.51
C GLU A 223 29.24 17.28 -10.97
N GLU A 224 30.50 17.50 -11.35
CA GLU A 224 31.00 17.14 -12.68
C GLU A 224 30.95 15.62 -12.92
N LEU A 225 31.39 14.82 -11.96
CA LEU A 225 31.30 13.36 -12.01
C LEU A 225 29.84 12.88 -12.12
N TYR A 226 28.94 13.51 -11.37
CA TYR A 226 27.52 13.19 -11.41
C TYR A 226 26.91 13.50 -12.77
N ASN A 227 27.23 14.63 -13.38
CA ASN A 227 26.70 15.06 -14.67
C ASN A 227 27.26 14.24 -15.84
N ASN A 228 28.51 13.79 -15.72
CA ASN A 228 29.19 13.00 -16.74
C ASN A 228 29.02 11.47 -16.57
N ARG A 229 28.22 11.01 -15.57
CA ARG A 229 27.99 9.58 -15.40
C ARG A 229 27.29 9.00 -16.63
N SER A 230 27.71 7.81 -17.06
CA SER A 230 27.00 7.06 -18.09
C SER A 230 25.61 6.65 -17.58
N GLU A 231 24.59 6.86 -18.41
CA GLU A 231 23.20 6.51 -18.06
C GLU A 231 22.92 4.99 -18.13
N GLU A 232 23.94 4.15 -18.23
CA GLU A 232 23.77 2.70 -18.34
C GLU A 232 22.92 2.08 -17.25
N HIS A 233 22.85 2.69 -16.05
CA HIS A 233 22.04 2.19 -14.94
C HIS A 233 20.60 2.72 -14.91
N THR A 234 20.26 3.73 -15.70
CA THR A 234 18.86 4.23 -15.73
C THR A 234 17.95 3.35 -16.56
N SER A 235 18.49 2.59 -17.51
CA SER A 235 17.72 1.64 -18.33
C SER A 235 17.28 0.38 -17.56
N GLU A 236 18.02 -0.02 -16.52
CA GLU A 236 17.65 -1.16 -15.67
C GLU A 236 16.55 -0.84 -14.66
N LEU A 237 16.38 0.43 -14.31
CA LEU A 237 15.30 0.92 -13.46
C LEU A 237 14.02 1.25 -14.23
N GLN A 238 14.07 1.17 -15.56
CA GLN A 238 12.86 1.25 -16.37
C GLN A 238 12.04 -0.03 -16.14
N SER A 239 10.99 0.18 -15.42
CA SER A 239 9.80 -0.64 -15.14
C SER A 239 9.72 -2.00 -15.85
N PRO A 240 9.36 -3.07 -15.12
CA PRO A 240 9.11 -4.41 -15.69
C PRO A 240 8.05 -4.44 -16.80
N TRP A 241 7.38 -3.35 -17.11
CA TRP A 241 6.35 -3.23 -18.14
C TRP A 241 6.84 -3.42 -19.58
N HIS A 242 8.14 -3.37 -19.84
CA HIS A 242 8.70 -3.55 -21.18
C HIS A 242 9.15 -4.99 -21.49
N ARG A 243 8.93 -5.95 -20.59
CA ARG A 243 9.27 -7.37 -20.80
C ARG A 243 8.10 -8.27 -21.18
N VAL A 244 6.92 -7.71 -21.44
CA VAL A 244 5.76 -8.48 -21.91
C VAL A 244 5.32 -7.91 -23.25
N MET A 245 6.04 -8.23 -24.30
CA MET A 245 5.57 -8.39 -25.66
C MET A 245 6.26 -9.59 -26.27
#